data_6d756024964ade8f27a37ca1f0a1ae2d
#
_entry.id   6d756024964ade8f27a37ca1f0a1ae2d
#
_cell.length_a   1.000
_cell.length_b   1.000
_cell.length_c   1.000
_cell.angle_alpha   90.00
_cell.angle_beta   90.00
_cell.angle_gamma   90.00
#
_symmetry.space_group_name_H-M   'P 1'
#
loop_
_entity.id
_entity.type
_entity.pdbx_description
1 polymer ?
#
loop_
_entity_poly.entity_id
_entity_poly.type
_entity_poly.pdbx_seq_one_letter_code
_entity_poly.pdbx_strand_id
1 'polypeptide(L)'
;MTAWTMDVGLEQEPACFWREIGTHDPGTDEAAIASDEMFDLLRLSLARGAPATALRPDLQLAALLGFCRANLCDPDLSPQMVATHFGISVRTLHLRFAQLGQTFGRWVLRQRLEICRAALRDPTHRSAGIAEIAYRCGFNDLSHFCKVFRLRFGATPRECRNGA
;
A
#
# COMPACT_ATOMS: atom_id res chain seq x y z
N MET A 1 12.74 20.58 13.24
CA MET A 1 12.23 19.31 13.79
C MET A 1 10.79 19.55 14.21
N THR A 2 9.87 19.46 13.29
CA THR A 2 8.44 19.48 13.57
C THR A 2 7.97 18.04 13.55
N ALA A 3 7.76 17.49 14.73
CA ALA A 3 7.11 16.21 14.92
C ALA A 3 5.73 16.29 14.25
N TRP A 4 5.52 15.49 13.23
CA TRP A 4 4.21 15.09 12.79
C TRP A 4 3.65 14.16 13.88
N THR A 5 3.13 14.75 14.94
CA THR A 5 2.15 14.06 15.76
C THR A 5 0.95 13.86 14.85
N MET A 6 0.88 12.69 14.21
CA MET A 6 -0.39 12.15 13.79
C MET A 6 -1.21 12.04 15.07
N ASP A 7 -2.11 12.97 15.26
CA ASP A 7 -3.24 12.80 16.17
C ASP A 7 -4.03 11.63 15.58
N VAL A 8 -3.73 10.45 16.08
CA VAL A 8 -4.41 9.21 15.69
C VAL A 8 -5.76 9.22 16.40
N GLY A 9 -6.64 10.09 15.93
CA GLY A 9 -8.06 9.79 16.02
C GLY A 9 -8.27 8.49 15.25
N LEU A 10 -8.68 7.47 15.95
CA LEU A 10 -8.84 6.06 15.53
C LEU A 10 -9.81 5.84 14.34
N GLU A 11 -10.05 6.81 13.46
CA GLU A 11 -11.05 6.73 12.39
C GLU A 11 -10.63 7.35 11.05
N GLN A 12 -9.36 7.74 10.86
CA GLN A 12 -8.93 8.21 9.54
C GLN A 12 -8.04 7.17 8.86
N GLU A 13 -8.72 6.31 8.14
CA GLU A 13 -8.17 5.32 7.23
C GLU A 13 -7.19 5.95 6.22
N PRO A 14 -6.05 5.31 5.91
CA PRO A 14 -5.17 5.72 4.83
C PRO A 14 -5.85 5.70 3.44
N ALA A 15 -7.09 5.24 3.35
CA ALA A 15 -7.98 5.41 2.21
C ALA A 15 -8.14 6.88 1.76
N CYS A 16 -7.99 7.87 2.66
CA CYS A 16 -8.02 9.28 2.28
C CYS A 16 -6.86 9.68 1.38
N PHE A 17 -5.67 9.13 1.60
CA PHE A 17 -4.51 9.37 0.75
C PHE A 17 -4.71 8.83 -0.67
N TRP A 18 -5.34 7.66 -0.82
CA TRP A 18 -5.66 7.08 -2.12
C TRP A 18 -6.76 7.85 -2.87
N ARG A 19 -7.72 8.41 -2.15
CA ARG A 19 -8.79 9.22 -2.71
C ARG A 19 -8.29 10.57 -3.21
N GLU A 20 -7.27 11.15 -2.55
CA GLU A 20 -6.67 12.41 -2.95
C GLU A 20 -5.69 12.27 -4.11
N ILE A 21 -5.02 11.13 -4.27
CA ILE A 21 -4.04 10.90 -5.35
C ILE A 21 -4.72 10.58 -6.70
N GLY A 22 -6.03 10.35 -6.73
CA GLY A 22 -6.76 10.10 -7.98
C GLY A 22 -6.06 9.05 -8.84
N THR A 23 -5.94 7.81 -8.35
CA THR A 23 -5.47 6.71 -9.19
C THR A 23 -6.55 6.38 -10.23
N HIS A 24 -6.63 7.22 -11.24
CA HIS A 24 -7.31 6.88 -12.47
C HIS A 24 -6.39 5.93 -13.25
N ASP A 25 -6.55 4.64 -13.04
CA ASP A 25 -6.00 3.62 -13.92
C ASP A 25 -6.98 3.50 -15.10
N PRO A 26 -6.60 3.91 -16.33
CA PRO A 26 -7.52 3.96 -17.47
C PRO A 26 -7.85 2.57 -18.05
N GLY A 27 -7.75 1.52 -17.26
CA GLY A 27 -7.86 0.15 -17.80
C GLY A 27 -8.84 -0.81 -17.12
N THR A 28 -9.49 -0.46 -16.01
CA THR A 28 -10.34 -1.47 -15.31
C THR A 28 -11.42 -0.87 -14.41
N ASP A 29 -12.34 -0.07 -14.96
CA ASP A 29 -13.44 0.47 -14.15
C ASP A 29 -14.42 -0.61 -13.62
N GLU A 30 -14.59 -1.73 -14.31
CA GLU A 30 -15.48 -2.80 -13.85
C GLU A 30 -14.85 -3.70 -12.77
N ALA A 31 -13.54 -3.92 -12.81
CA ALA A 31 -12.84 -4.73 -11.81
C ALA A 31 -12.59 -3.97 -10.49
N ALA A 32 -12.50 -2.64 -10.53
CA ALA A 32 -12.29 -1.80 -9.36
C ALA A 32 -13.57 -1.68 -8.51
N ILE A 33 -14.74 -1.51 -9.15
CA ILE A 33 -16.04 -1.41 -8.46
C ILE A 33 -16.39 -2.74 -7.78
N ALA A 34 -16.17 -3.87 -8.46
CA ALA A 34 -16.35 -5.19 -7.85
C ALA A 34 -15.40 -5.46 -6.68
N SER A 35 -14.23 -4.80 -6.65
CA SER A 35 -13.27 -4.93 -5.56
C SER A 35 -13.73 -4.18 -4.30
N ASP A 36 -14.26 -2.98 -4.42
CA ASP A 36 -14.67 -2.16 -3.27
C ASP A 36 -15.90 -2.77 -2.56
N GLU A 37 -16.92 -3.22 -3.30
CA GLU A 37 -18.06 -3.92 -2.71
C GLU A 37 -17.67 -5.24 -2.05
N MET A 38 -16.71 -5.97 -2.63
CA MET A 38 -16.19 -7.20 -2.06
C MET A 38 -15.35 -6.93 -0.80
N PHE A 39 -14.59 -5.83 -0.76
CA PHE A 39 -13.86 -5.42 0.44
C PHE A 39 -14.79 -4.99 1.57
N ASP A 40 -15.89 -4.32 1.30
CA ASP A 40 -16.88 -3.94 2.30
C ASP A 40 -17.63 -5.15 2.86
N LEU A 41 -17.95 -6.12 2.03
CA LEU A 41 -18.53 -7.40 2.47
C LEU A 41 -17.55 -8.22 3.32
N LEU A 42 -16.25 -8.20 2.97
CA LEU A 42 -15.19 -8.85 3.75
C LEU A 42 -14.97 -8.13 5.09
N ARG A 43 -14.99 -6.80 5.13
CA ARG A 43 -14.93 -6.02 6.38
C ARG A 43 -16.10 -6.34 7.29
N LEU A 44 -17.33 -6.41 6.75
CA LEU A 44 -18.53 -6.79 7.49
C LEU A 44 -18.46 -8.23 8.02
N SER A 45 -17.88 -9.13 7.27
CA SER A 45 -17.70 -10.54 7.68
C SER A 45 -16.68 -10.69 8.79
N LEU A 46 -15.56 -9.93 8.72
CA LEU A 46 -14.51 -9.91 9.74
C LEU A 46 -14.98 -9.20 11.02
N ALA A 47 -15.75 -8.13 10.90
CA ALA A 47 -16.36 -7.42 12.04
C ALA A 47 -17.34 -8.30 12.83
N ARG A 48 -17.88 -9.35 12.22
CA ARG A 48 -18.76 -10.33 12.88
C ARG A 48 -18.01 -11.49 13.55
N GLY A 49 -16.67 -11.41 13.64
CA GLY A 49 -15.86 -12.40 14.36
C GLY A 49 -15.72 -13.76 13.65
N ALA A 50 -16.04 -13.85 12.36
CA ALA A 50 -15.72 -15.05 11.60
C ALA A 50 -14.20 -15.16 11.43
N PRO A 51 -13.55 -16.27 11.80
CA PRO A 51 -12.12 -16.43 11.62
C PRO A 51 -11.79 -16.35 10.13
N ALA A 52 -10.79 -15.52 9.76
CA ALA A 52 -10.34 -15.35 8.37
C ALA A 52 -9.96 -16.69 7.70
N THR A 53 -9.68 -17.72 8.51
CA THR A 53 -9.43 -19.09 8.08
C THR A 53 -10.65 -19.79 7.45
N ALA A 54 -11.87 -19.27 7.65
CA ALA A 54 -13.09 -19.83 7.05
C ALA A 54 -13.33 -19.36 5.61
N LEU A 55 -12.60 -18.35 5.13
CA LEU A 55 -12.72 -17.84 3.77
C LEU A 55 -12.03 -18.76 2.76
N ARG A 56 -12.56 -18.80 1.53
CA ARG A 56 -11.87 -19.47 0.40
C ARG A 56 -10.46 -18.89 0.22
N PRO A 57 -9.48 -19.69 -0.22
CA PRO A 57 -8.09 -19.24 -0.36
C PRO A 57 -7.90 -17.96 -1.19
N ASP A 58 -8.68 -17.78 -2.22
CA ASP A 58 -8.70 -16.62 -3.11
C ASP A 58 -9.22 -15.36 -2.39
N LEU A 59 -10.29 -15.50 -1.60
CA LEU A 59 -10.84 -14.43 -0.78
C LEU A 59 -9.90 -14.04 0.36
N GLN A 60 -9.18 -15.03 0.93
CA GLN A 60 -8.14 -14.76 1.93
C GLN A 60 -6.99 -13.95 1.33
N LEU A 61 -6.55 -14.29 0.13
CA LEU A 61 -5.47 -13.56 -0.55
C LEU A 61 -5.91 -12.13 -0.87
N ALA A 62 -7.11 -11.94 -1.39
CA ALA A 62 -7.67 -10.62 -1.67
C ALA A 62 -7.75 -9.75 -0.40
N ALA A 63 -8.22 -10.31 0.71
CA ALA A 63 -8.27 -9.63 2.00
C ALA A 63 -6.88 -9.25 2.52
N LEU A 64 -5.90 -10.16 2.40
CA LEU A 64 -4.49 -9.89 2.75
C LEU A 64 -3.92 -8.72 1.93
N LEU A 65 -4.14 -8.72 0.62
CA LEU A 65 -3.66 -7.65 -0.26
C LEU A 65 -4.36 -6.33 0.04
N GLY A 66 -5.66 -6.35 0.32
CA GLY A 66 -6.44 -5.18 0.73
C GLY A 66 -5.91 -4.55 2.01
N PHE A 67 -5.71 -5.37 3.06
CA PHE A 67 -5.10 -4.90 4.31
C PHE A 67 -3.70 -4.33 4.09
N CYS A 68 -2.86 -5.01 3.31
CA CYS A 68 -1.52 -4.51 2.99
C CYS A 68 -1.59 -3.17 2.25
N ARG A 69 -2.53 -2.99 1.30
CA ARG A 69 -2.71 -1.72 0.58
C ARG A 69 -3.13 -0.60 1.51
N ALA A 70 -4.08 -0.86 2.40
CA ALA A 70 -4.55 0.11 3.39
C ALA A 70 -3.44 0.59 4.34
N ASN A 71 -2.43 -0.26 4.59
CA ASN A 71 -1.33 0.03 5.50
C ASN A 71 0.02 0.28 4.79
N LEU A 72 0.04 0.53 3.47
CA LEU A 72 1.30 0.72 2.72
C LEU A 72 2.14 1.89 3.21
N CYS A 73 1.49 2.96 3.69
CA CYS A 73 2.14 4.16 4.19
C CYS A 73 2.70 3.99 5.61
N ASP A 74 2.33 2.91 6.30
CA ASP A 74 2.91 2.58 7.60
C ASP A 74 4.33 2.03 7.42
N PRO A 75 5.37 2.73 7.94
CA PRO A 75 6.74 2.27 7.85
C PRO A 75 6.99 0.92 8.54
N ASP A 76 6.18 0.59 9.56
CA ASP A 76 6.26 -0.63 10.35
C ASP A 76 5.48 -1.80 9.75
N LEU A 77 4.85 -1.62 8.60
CA LEU A 77 4.17 -2.71 7.89
C LEU A 77 5.11 -3.89 7.66
N SER A 78 4.85 -4.96 8.37
CA SER A 78 5.70 -6.16 8.40
C SER A 78 4.89 -7.44 8.18
N PRO A 79 5.56 -8.55 7.75
CA PRO A 79 4.91 -9.84 7.65
C PRO A 79 4.29 -10.30 8.97
N GLN A 80 4.91 -9.95 10.09
CA GLN A 80 4.41 -10.31 11.43
C GLN A 80 3.10 -9.59 11.75
N MET A 81 3.02 -8.27 11.46
CA MET A 81 1.79 -7.48 11.66
C MET A 81 0.63 -8.08 10.87
N VAL A 82 0.83 -8.34 9.58
CA VAL A 82 -0.21 -8.92 8.71
C VAL A 82 -0.61 -10.31 9.17
N ALA A 83 0.35 -11.17 9.48
CA ALA A 83 0.08 -12.53 9.95
C ALA A 83 -0.72 -12.54 11.24
N THR A 84 -0.37 -11.66 12.20
CA THR A 84 -1.10 -11.49 13.46
C THR A 84 -2.53 -11.02 13.23
N HIS A 85 -2.72 -10.03 12.36
CA HIS A 85 -4.05 -9.50 12.03
C HIS A 85 -4.99 -10.57 11.47
N PHE A 86 -4.49 -11.47 10.62
CA PHE A 86 -5.28 -12.54 10.02
C PHE A 86 -5.27 -13.86 10.79
N GLY A 87 -4.61 -13.94 11.95
CA GLY A 87 -4.51 -15.16 12.73
C GLY A 87 -3.82 -16.33 12.00
N ILE A 88 -2.87 -16.01 11.10
CA ILE A 88 -2.09 -16.98 10.33
C ILE A 88 -0.61 -16.94 10.71
N SER A 89 0.14 -17.97 10.35
CA SER A 89 1.59 -17.94 10.53
C SER A 89 2.26 -17.06 9.45
N VAL A 90 3.42 -16.47 9.78
CA VAL A 90 4.27 -15.74 8.80
C VAL A 90 4.65 -16.65 7.62
N ARG A 91 4.87 -17.96 7.88
CA ARG A 91 5.11 -18.95 6.82
C ARG A 91 3.92 -19.03 5.86
N THR A 92 2.69 -19.08 6.38
CA THR A 92 1.47 -19.10 5.56
C THR A 92 1.37 -17.83 4.71
N LEU A 93 1.64 -16.66 5.30
CA LEU A 93 1.69 -15.40 4.57
C LEU A 93 2.68 -15.46 3.40
N HIS A 94 3.91 -15.89 3.65
CA HIS A 94 4.92 -16.02 2.60
C HIS A 94 4.50 -16.98 1.48
N LEU A 95 3.85 -18.09 1.82
CA LEU A 95 3.30 -19.02 0.82
C LEU A 95 2.23 -18.36 -0.06
N ARG A 96 1.35 -17.51 0.53
CA ARG A 96 0.36 -16.76 -0.25
C ARG A 96 1.00 -15.78 -1.21
N PHE A 97 2.04 -15.05 -0.78
CA PHE A 97 2.77 -14.14 -1.69
C PHE A 97 3.59 -14.89 -2.74
N ALA A 98 4.11 -16.08 -2.43
CA ALA A 98 4.79 -16.93 -3.40
C ALA A 98 3.85 -17.38 -4.54
N GLN A 99 2.55 -17.57 -4.29
CA GLN A 99 1.53 -17.83 -5.31
C GLN A 99 1.40 -16.68 -6.31
N LEU A 100 1.75 -15.45 -5.92
CA LEU A 100 1.83 -14.27 -6.79
C LEU A 100 3.18 -14.14 -7.50
N GLY A 101 4.07 -15.13 -7.38
CA GLY A 101 5.41 -15.10 -7.97
C GLY A 101 6.36 -14.10 -7.32
N GLN A 102 6.09 -13.62 -6.11
CA GLN A 102 6.90 -12.58 -5.44
C GLN A 102 6.89 -12.73 -3.93
N THR A 103 7.86 -12.08 -3.26
CA THR A 103 7.88 -12.02 -1.80
C THR A 103 7.04 -10.86 -1.29
N PHE A 104 6.57 -10.93 -0.04
CA PHE A 104 5.87 -9.84 0.65
C PHE A 104 6.63 -8.50 0.54
N GLY A 105 7.92 -8.50 0.89
CA GLY A 105 8.72 -7.27 0.85
C GLY A 105 8.86 -6.67 -0.56
N ARG A 106 9.00 -7.52 -1.60
CA ARG A 106 9.02 -7.04 -2.99
C ARG A 106 7.69 -6.46 -3.41
N TRP A 107 6.60 -7.09 -2.99
CA TRP A 107 5.26 -6.58 -3.28
C TRP A 107 5.03 -5.21 -2.63
N VAL A 108 5.29 -5.06 -1.32
CA VAL A 108 5.17 -3.79 -0.60
C VAL A 108 6.06 -2.70 -1.24
N LEU A 109 7.33 -3.02 -1.49
CA LEU A 109 8.26 -2.07 -2.13
C LEU A 109 7.72 -1.57 -3.47
N ARG A 110 7.23 -2.49 -4.31
CA ARG A 110 6.66 -2.13 -5.62
C ARG A 110 5.45 -1.21 -5.47
N GLN A 111 4.52 -1.54 -4.57
CA GLN A 111 3.33 -0.71 -4.33
C GLN A 111 3.71 0.70 -3.85
N ARG A 112 4.60 0.80 -2.85
CA ARG A 112 5.10 2.09 -2.36
C ARG A 112 5.75 2.93 -3.45
N LEU A 113 6.52 2.32 -4.34
CA LEU A 113 7.15 3.03 -5.46
C LEU A 113 6.14 3.56 -6.46
N GLU A 114 5.07 2.82 -6.77
CA GLU A 114 4.00 3.29 -7.66
C GLU A 114 3.23 4.47 -7.04
N ILE A 115 2.94 4.42 -5.74
CA ILE A 115 2.32 5.56 -5.03
C ILE A 115 3.21 6.80 -5.10
N CYS A 116 4.52 6.65 -4.78
CA CYS A 116 5.46 7.76 -4.87
C CYS A 116 5.51 8.33 -6.29
N ARG A 117 5.50 7.48 -7.31
CA ARG A 117 5.51 7.93 -8.71
C ARG A 117 4.27 8.73 -9.05
N ALA A 118 3.09 8.27 -8.63
CA ALA A 118 1.84 8.99 -8.81
C ALA A 118 1.89 10.36 -8.11
N ALA A 119 2.26 10.39 -6.83
CA ALA A 119 2.38 11.61 -6.05
C ALA A 119 3.40 12.62 -6.62
N LEU A 120 4.54 12.13 -7.17
CA LEU A 120 5.55 12.98 -7.79
C LEU A 120 5.05 13.64 -9.09
N ARG A 121 4.14 13.01 -9.82
CA ARG A 121 3.56 13.51 -11.06
C ARG A 121 2.34 14.40 -10.84
N ASP A 122 1.72 14.31 -9.68
CA ASP A 122 0.54 15.07 -9.35
C ASP A 122 0.90 16.56 -9.10
N PRO A 123 0.31 17.50 -9.85
CA PRO A 123 0.52 18.93 -9.65
C PRO A 123 0.13 19.43 -8.26
N THR A 124 -0.82 18.78 -7.60
CA THR A 124 -1.28 19.15 -6.25
C THR A 124 -0.19 18.94 -5.19
N HIS A 125 0.76 18.04 -5.46
CA HIS A 125 1.88 17.71 -4.58
C HIS A 125 3.19 18.42 -4.93
N ARG A 126 3.17 19.43 -5.83
CA ARG A 126 4.38 20.14 -6.27
C ARG A 126 5.12 20.85 -5.13
N SER A 127 4.39 21.34 -4.12
CA SER A 127 4.97 22.00 -2.95
C SER A 127 5.67 21.03 -2.00
N ALA A 128 5.28 19.76 -1.99
CA ALA A 128 5.86 18.76 -1.11
C ALA A 128 7.28 18.35 -1.56
N GLY A 129 8.21 18.23 -0.62
CA GLY A 129 9.57 17.75 -0.89
C GLY A 129 9.59 16.28 -1.34
N ILE A 130 10.59 15.90 -2.17
CA ILE A 130 10.76 14.49 -2.57
C ILE A 130 10.92 13.58 -1.34
N ALA A 131 11.70 14.03 -0.34
CA ALA A 131 11.88 13.31 0.91
C ALA A 131 10.55 13.16 1.68
N GLU A 132 9.76 14.22 1.72
CA GLU A 132 8.44 14.21 2.36
C GLU A 132 7.50 13.18 1.71
N ILE A 133 7.43 13.16 0.38
CA ILE A 133 6.63 12.17 -0.36
C ILE A 133 7.12 10.76 -0.05
N ALA A 134 8.44 10.52 -0.06
CA ALA A 134 8.98 9.21 0.25
C ALA A 134 8.61 8.74 1.66
N TYR A 135 8.74 9.60 2.67
CA TYR A 135 8.38 9.27 4.05
C TYR A 135 6.90 9.03 4.23
N ARG A 136 6.03 9.83 3.60
CA ARG A 136 4.58 9.61 3.59
C ARG A 136 4.18 8.29 2.96
N CYS A 137 4.95 7.81 1.98
CA CYS A 137 4.72 6.51 1.36
C CYS A 137 5.32 5.32 2.14
N GLY A 138 5.81 5.54 3.37
CA GLY A 138 6.34 4.51 4.25
C GLY A 138 7.81 4.13 4.03
N PHE A 139 8.59 4.94 3.31
CA PHE A 139 10.04 4.77 3.26
C PHE A 139 10.71 5.40 4.48
N ASN A 140 11.68 4.70 5.08
CA ASN A 140 12.46 5.19 6.21
C ASN A 140 13.82 5.75 5.80
N ASP A 141 14.27 5.44 4.59
CA ASP A 141 15.58 5.84 4.06
C ASP A 141 15.45 6.44 2.67
N LEU A 142 15.75 7.73 2.55
CA LEU A 142 15.68 8.47 1.30
C LEU A 142 16.72 7.97 0.27
N SER A 143 17.90 7.57 0.72
CA SER A 143 18.95 7.08 -0.18
C SER A 143 18.55 5.74 -0.79
N HIS A 144 18.00 4.85 0.03
CA HIS A 144 17.42 3.60 -0.45
C HIS A 144 16.27 3.86 -1.42
N PHE A 145 15.32 4.76 -1.06
CA PHE A 145 14.22 5.14 -1.95
C PHE A 145 14.70 5.61 -3.32
N CYS A 146 15.62 6.58 -3.38
CA CYS A 146 16.14 7.11 -4.65
C CYS A 146 16.77 6.01 -5.52
N LYS A 147 17.54 5.12 -4.90
CA LYS A 147 18.20 3.98 -5.58
C LYS A 147 17.17 3.02 -6.18
N VAL A 148 16.19 2.56 -5.40
CA VAL A 148 15.19 1.58 -5.87
C VAL A 148 14.20 2.19 -6.84
N PHE A 149 13.88 3.48 -6.69
CA PHE A 149 13.04 4.23 -7.62
C PHE A 149 13.69 4.31 -9.00
N ARG A 150 14.97 4.73 -9.05
CA ARG A 150 15.72 4.78 -10.32
C ARG A 150 15.85 3.39 -10.96
N LEU A 151 16.10 2.36 -10.16
CA LEU A 151 16.20 1.00 -10.65
C LEU A 151 14.86 0.52 -11.27
N ARG A 152 13.73 0.92 -10.68
CA ARG A 152 12.39 0.50 -11.10
C ARG A 152 11.89 1.25 -12.34
N PHE A 153 12.13 2.57 -12.41
CA PHE A 153 11.52 3.45 -13.41
C PHE A 153 12.52 4.01 -14.44
N GLY A 154 13.81 3.74 -14.29
CA GLY A 154 14.86 4.25 -15.19
C GLY A 154 15.17 5.73 -15.01
N ALA A 155 14.43 6.44 -14.18
CA ALA A 155 14.56 7.87 -13.91
C ALA A 155 14.65 8.14 -12.40
N THR A 156 15.28 9.25 -12.02
CA THR A 156 15.30 9.69 -10.63
C THR A 156 13.93 10.28 -10.24
N PRO A 157 13.60 10.32 -8.92
CA PRO A 157 12.38 10.98 -8.45
C PRO A 157 12.24 12.43 -8.93
N ARG A 158 13.36 13.15 -9.03
CA ARG A 158 13.40 14.55 -9.52
C ARG A 158 13.07 14.66 -11.01
N GLU A 159 13.64 13.80 -11.83
CA GLU A 159 13.32 13.71 -13.25
C GLU A 159 11.86 13.33 -13.46
N CYS A 160 11.36 12.34 -12.71
CA CYS A 160 9.96 11.92 -12.77
C CYS A 160 8.98 13.07 -12.44
N ARG A 161 9.32 13.92 -11.45
CA ARG A 161 8.53 15.12 -11.09
C ARG A 161 8.50 16.16 -12.21
N ASN A 162 9.61 16.33 -12.92
CA ASN A 162 9.76 17.35 -13.96
C ASN A 162 9.20 16.91 -15.31
N GLY A 163 8.61 15.72 -15.41
CA GLY A 163 7.96 15.25 -16.63
C GLY A 163 8.92 14.62 -17.65
N ALA A 164 10.06 14.12 -17.19
CA ALA A 164 10.97 13.34 -18.04
C ALA A 164 10.47 11.92 -18.24
#